data_4d37c0c0dc4dfc68549c521f6f8ba56f
#
_entry.id   4d37c0c0dc4dfc68549c521f6f8ba56f
#
_cell.length_a   1.000
_cell.length_b   1.000
_cell.length_c   1.000
_cell.angle_alpha   90.00
_cell.angle_beta   90.00
_cell.angle_gamma   90.00
#
_symmetry.space_group_name_H-M   'P 1'
#
loop_
_entity.id
_entity.type
_entity.pdbx_description
1 polymer ?
#
loop_
_entity_poly.entity_id
_entity_poly.type
_entity_poly.pdbx_seq_one_letter_code
_entity_poly.pdbx_strand_id
1 'polypeptide(L)'
;MTDFFLFLTQQFSRIFTTKIVELGSTEITLRLLVTLSVWLTLILFTIGLIKKILKRQLLAKIDANNREAIATLVSYALGAIAILVAVQNSGINLRSLGIVLGGLGVGIGFGLQHIADDIISGLIMLIERTLKVNALIERDDYHFEGLVGRIIEVNLRSTIIRTLDDGDVVIPNNQLIKNRVLNWSYNTSIARLKIPVGVSYDSDPILVTELLLKSAHMEPAICSKPMPKAMFLAFGEDALQFELWVWVDVNKRFQVQSSLHFTIEYNLRQHNIEIAFPQRDVWIRNFPPQSQDDSRPPFFNRQIGLQHHSAIPAQATLKDMLRQVSYFANFSDLEIRQLIEIGHRQRSPAGTTLFHEGDAGNSFYILLEGKIDILAEKLNRHLATIEPGHFFGEVALLLGVPRTAMARVSEEALLFVINQPSFSDLLRRYPELSNQVVQAMAQHRDELAKRQREMRALNLVDSSEDDANPVIWARKRLKRMFDL
;
A
#
# COMPACT_ATOMS: atom_id res chain seq x y z
N MET A 1 94.70 -8.87 15.90
CA MET A 1 93.61 -8.66 14.97
C MET A 1 92.34 -8.16 15.68
N THR A 2 92.01 -8.67 16.86
CA THR A 2 90.84 -8.25 17.69
C THR A 2 90.93 -6.79 18.12
N ASP A 3 92.09 -6.25 18.49
CA ASP A 3 92.20 -4.88 18.95
C ASP A 3 92.05 -3.84 17.81
N PHE A 4 92.43 -4.20 16.61
CA PHE A 4 92.28 -3.31 15.43
C PHE A 4 90.75 -3.28 15.03
N PHE A 5 90.04 -4.37 15.14
CA PHE A 5 88.55 -4.38 14.91
C PHE A 5 87.84 -3.56 15.99
N LEU A 6 88.27 -3.68 17.24
CA LEU A 6 87.70 -2.89 18.34
C LEU A 6 88.00 -1.39 18.17
N PHE A 7 89.15 -1.02 17.75
CA PHE A 7 89.55 0.37 17.45
C PHE A 7 88.70 0.93 16.27
N LEU A 8 88.60 0.13 15.22
CA LEU A 8 87.74 0.53 14.09
C LEU A 8 86.24 0.70 14.48
N THR A 9 85.73 -0.24 15.27
CA THR A 9 84.31 -0.14 15.75
C THR A 9 84.12 1.06 16.69
N GLN A 10 85.08 1.37 17.53
CA GLN A 10 85.08 2.58 18.39
C GLN A 10 85.19 3.89 17.58
N GLN A 11 86.03 3.95 16.60
CA GLN A 11 86.19 5.12 15.70
C GLN A 11 84.91 5.30 14.86
N PHE A 12 84.34 4.23 14.28
CA PHE A 12 83.13 4.26 13.58
C PHE A 12 81.96 4.71 14.48
N SER A 13 81.85 4.17 15.72
CA SER A 13 80.82 4.62 16.65
C SER A 13 80.95 6.10 17.04
N ARG A 14 82.18 6.62 17.20
CA ARG A 14 82.39 8.03 17.48
C ARG A 14 81.96 8.91 16.31
N ILE A 15 82.27 8.57 15.07
CA ILE A 15 81.88 9.33 13.87
C ILE A 15 80.40 9.36 13.76
N PHE A 16 79.71 8.22 14.02
CA PHE A 16 78.21 8.09 13.98
C PHE A 16 77.48 8.83 15.11
N THR A 17 78.14 9.07 16.24
CA THR A 17 77.62 9.80 17.40
C THR A 17 78.00 11.25 17.47
N THR A 18 78.89 11.75 16.55
CA THR A 18 79.28 13.17 16.50
C THR A 18 78.05 14.05 16.22
N LYS A 19 77.86 15.07 17.05
CA LYS A 19 76.78 16.09 16.88
C LYS A 19 77.16 16.96 15.67
N ILE A 20 76.25 17.06 14.72
CA ILE A 20 76.43 17.91 13.53
C ILE A 20 75.73 19.26 13.77
N VAL A 21 74.51 19.25 14.31
CA VAL A 21 73.73 20.45 14.59
C VAL A 21 72.78 20.18 15.76
N GLU A 22 72.54 21.16 16.61
CA GLU A 22 71.49 21.13 17.64
C GLU A 22 70.28 21.91 17.14
N LEU A 23 69.13 21.22 17.00
CA LEU A 23 67.86 21.85 16.68
C LEU A 23 66.94 21.69 17.90
N GLY A 24 66.81 22.72 18.73
CA GLY A 24 66.05 22.69 19.96
C GLY A 24 66.53 21.62 20.93
N SER A 25 65.71 20.66 21.27
CA SER A 25 65.94 19.53 22.19
C SER A 25 66.57 18.29 21.51
N THR A 26 66.74 18.29 20.18
CA THR A 26 67.13 17.10 19.42
C THR A 26 68.55 17.32 18.86
N GLU A 27 69.46 16.41 19.18
CA GLU A 27 70.83 16.41 18.65
C GLU A 27 70.80 15.67 17.29
N ILE A 28 71.11 16.40 16.21
CA ILE A 28 71.23 15.81 14.88
C ILE A 28 72.63 15.15 14.79
N THR A 29 72.61 13.80 14.82
CA THR A 29 73.84 12.98 14.64
C THR A 29 73.84 12.37 13.25
N LEU A 30 75.03 11.97 12.77
CA LEU A 30 75.21 11.25 11.49
C LEU A 30 74.35 9.97 11.49
N ARG A 31 74.22 9.31 12.63
CA ARG A 31 73.35 8.13 12.83
C ARG A 31 71.92 8.45 12.53
N LEU A 32 71.40 9.58 13.02
CA LEU A 32 70.01 10.00 12.79
C LEU A 32 69.74 10.24 11.30
N LEU A 33 70.70 10.92 10.59
CA LEU A 33 70.57 11.13 9.14
C LEU A 33 70.61 9.84 8.33
N VAL A 34 71.46 8.89 8.69
CA VAL A 34 71.52 7.58 8.04
C VAL A 34 70.23 6.77 8.31
N THR A 35 69.74 6.74 9.56
CA THR A 35 68.49 6.04 9.89
C THR A 35 67.31 6.67 9.18
N LEU A 36 67.15 7.98 9.12
CA LEU A 36 66.09 8.67 8.36
C LEU A 36 66.22 8.39 6.85
N SER A 37 67.40 8.35 6.28
CA SER A 37 67.61 8.02 4.86
C SER A 37 67.20 6.58 4.55
N VAL A 38 67.50 5.63 5.44
CA VAL A 38 67.09 4.21 5.31
C VAL A 38 65.60 4.12 5.42
N TRP A 39 64.98 4.77 6.42
CA TRP A 39 63.51 4.78 6.55
C TRP A 39 62.85 5.40 5.34
N LEU A 40 63.35 6.54 4.85
CA LEU A 40 62.80 7.21 3.66
C LEU A 40 62.85 6.29 2.43
N THR A 41 64.00 5.63 2.20
CA THR A 41 64.14 4.67 1.10
C THR A 41 63.20 3.49 1.21
N LEU A 42 63.06 2.94 2.43
CA LEU A 42 62.12 1.86 2.70
C LEU A 42 60.64 2.27 2.50
N ILE A 43 60.29 3.48 2.96
CA ILE A 43 58.94 4.05 2.79
C ILE A 43 58.65 4.27 1.31
N LEU A 44 59.53 4.87 0.55
CA LEU A 44 59.34 5.08 -0.90
C LEU A 44 59.19 3.75 -1.65
N PHE A 45 59.94 2.73 -1.28
CA PHE A 45 59.84 1.39 -1.84
C PHE A 45 58.47 0.75 -1.49
N THR A 46 58.07 0.80 -0.22
CA THR A 46 56.82 0.25 0.24
C THR A 46 55.63 0.97 -0.34
N ILE A 47 55.64 2.31 -0.48
CA ILE A 47 54.61 3.10 -1.16
C ILE A 47 54.47 2.65 -2.61
N GLY A 48 55.58 2.49 -3.34
CA GLY A 48 55.60 1.99 -4.72
C GLY A 48 54.96 0.59 -4.84
N LEU A 49 55.30 -0.29 -3.90
CA LEU A 49 54.75 -1.65 -3.84
C LEU A 49 53.22 -1.62 -3.55
N ILE A 50 52.80 -0.86 -2.54
CA ILE A 50 51.39 -0.68 -2.18
C ILE A 50 50.60 -0.10 -3.37
N LYS A 51 51.10 0.94 -4.00
CA LYS A 51 50.47 1.53 -5.19
C LYS A 51 50.29 0.49 -6.31
N LYS A 52 51.30 -0.36 -6.53
CA LYS A 52 51.23 -1.43 -7.53
C LYS A 52 50.19 -2.51 -7.17
N ILE A 53 50.14 -2.91 -5.89
CA ILE A 53 49.18 -3.89 -5.39
C ILE A 53 47.75 -3.33 -5.49
N LEU A 54 47.51 -2.08 -5.01
CA LEU A 54 46.20 -1.41 -5.13
C LEU A 54 45.72 -1.40 -6.58
N LYS A 55 46.59 -0.97 -7.53
CA LYS A 55 46.22 -0.91 -8.95
C LYS A 55 45.89 -2.27 -9.56
N ARG A 56 46.63 -3.33 -9.18
CA ARG A 56 46.51 -4.64 -9.82
C ARG A 56 45.43 -5.54 -9.21
N GLN A 57 45.19 -5.44 -7.92
CA GLN A 57 44.33 -6.38 -7.19
C GLN A 57 43.04 -5.71 -6.70
N LEU A 58 43.11 -4.64 -5.92
CA LEU A 58 41.97 -4.04 -5.27
C LEU A 58 41.15 -3.14 -6.21
N LEU A 59 41.80 -2.37 -7.05
CA LEU A 59 41.15 -1.40 -7.93
C LEU A 59 41.09 -1.86 -9.40
N ALA A 60 41.29 -3.14 -9.67
CA ALA A 60 41.33 -3.70 -11.03
C ALA A 60 40.04 -3.47 -11.84
N LYS A 61 38.90 -3.41 -11.14
CA LYS A 61 37.58 -3.22 -11.74
C LYS A 61 37.16 -1.75 -11.94
N ILE A 62 38.01 -0.81 -11.47
CA ILE A 62 37.76 0.64 -11.57
C ILE A 62 38.36 1.17 -12.85
N ASP A 63 37.70 2.16 -13.43
CA ASP A 63 38.17 2.87 -14.62
C ASP A 63 39.59 3.40 -14.46
N ALA A 64 40.36 3.36 -15.55
CA ALA A 64 41.83 3.58 -15.50
C ALA A 64 42.23 4.92 -14.87
N ASN A 65 41.50 5.99 -15.16
CA ASN A 65 41.77 7.32 -14.62
C ASN A 65 41.49 7.42 -13.11
N ASN A 66 40.34 6.88 -12.67
CA ASN A 66 39.95 6.88 -11.28
C ASN A 66 40.83 5.95 -10.44
N ARG A 67 41.26 4.82 -10.99
CA ARG A 67 42.17 3.87 -10.38
C ARG A 67 43.53 4.51 -10.06
N GLU A 68 44.10 5.30 -11.03
CA GLU A 68 45.35 6.00 -10.83
C GLU A 68 45.27 7.05 -9.72
N ALA A 69 44.19 7.85 -9.75
CA ALA A 69 43.94 8.90 -8.75
C ALA A 69 43.79 8.33 -7.33
N ILE A 70 42.92 7.31 -7.16
CA ILE A 70 42.66 6.66 -5.87
C ILE A 70 43.93 5.99 -5.33
N ALA A 71 44.63 5.21 -6.16
CA ALA A 71 45.86 4.54 -5.76
C ALA A 71 46.95 5.55 -5.32
N THR A 72 47.03 6.70 -6.00
CA THR A 72 47.99 7.75 -5.67
C THR A 72 47.64 8.43 -4.35
N LEU A 73 46.36 8.82 -4.17
CA LEU A 73 45.87 9.47 -2.94
C LEU A 73 46.07 8.58 -1.70
N VAL A 74 45.67 7.32 -1.78
CA VAL A 74 45.86 6.35 -0.68
C VAL A 74 47.34 6.12 -0.39
N SER A 75 48.18 6.00 -1.43
CA SER A 75 49.61 5.81 -1.26
C SER A 75 50.27 7.01 -0.59
N TYR A 76 49.89 8.23 -0.94
CA TYR A 76 50.38 9.43 -0.29
C TYR A 76 49.93 9.56 1.16
N ALA A 77 48.67 9.25 1.47
CA ALA A 77 48.20 9.26 2.83
C ALA A 77 48.93 8.25 3.73
N LEU A 78 49.10 7.01 3.25
CA LEU A 78 49.90 5.99 3.95
C LEU A 78 51.35 6.38 4.08
N GLY A 79 51.93 7.00 3.04
CA GLY A 79 53.31 7.51 3.04
C GLY A 79 53.51 8.61 4.09
N ALA A 80 52.58 9.56 4.18
CA ALA A 80 52.66 10.62 5.18
C ALA A 80 52.62 10.04 6.61
N ILE A 81 51.73 9.08 6.88
CA ILE A 81 51.69 8.39 8.16
C ILE A 81 52.97 7.65 8.45
N ALA A 82 53.51 6.91 7.46
CA ALA A 82 54.78 6.17 7.61
C ALA A 82 55.95 7.11 7.90
N ILE A 83 56.02 8.28 7.23
CA ILE A 83 57.06 9.29 7.49
C ILE A 83 56.93 9.83 8.93
N LEU A 84 55.75 10.14 9.41
CA LEU A 84 55.52 10.59 10.79
C LEU A 84 55.99 9.55 11.81
N VAL A 85 55.66 8.26 11.59
CA VAL A 85 56.11 7.15 12.45
C VAL A 85 57.64 7.00 12.41
N ALA A 86 58.25 7.12 11.23
CA ALA A 86 59.71 7.02 11.08
C ALA A 86 60.43 8.18 11.78
N VAL A 87 59.93 9.39 11.68
CA VAL A 87 60.47 10.59 12.37
C VAL A 87 60.33 10.44 13.89
N GLN A 88 59.17 9.96 14.36
CA GLN A 88 58.98 9.73 15.79
C GLN A 88 59.91 8.64 16.35
N ASN A 89 60.10 7.54 15.63
CA ASN A 89 61.01 6.46 16.02
C ASN A 89 62.49 6.87 15.94
N SER A 90 62.80 7.93 15.18
CA SER A 90 64.16 8.49 15.10
C SER A 90 64.53 9.41 16.27
N GLY A 91 63.61 9.54 17.28
CA GLY A 91 63.88 10.34 18.49
C GLY A 91 63.56 11.84 18.34
N ILE A 92 62.98 12.26 17.21
CA ILE A 92 62.56 13.65 17.01
C ILE A 92 61.26 13.90 17.78
N ASN A 93 61.23 14.92 18.63
CA ASN A 93 60.03 15.24 19.41
C ASN A 93 58.97 15.92 18.55
N LEU A 94 57.91 15.17 18.17
CA LEU A 94 56.80 15.65 17.36
C LEU A 94 55.65 16.26 18.19
N ARG A 95 55.87 16.57 19.49
CA ARG A 95 54.82 17.05 20.38
C ARG A 95 54.12 18.33 19.89
N SER A 96 54.89 19.29 19.42
CA SER A 96 54.37 20.54 18.85
C SER A 96 53.61 20.31 17.52
N LEU A 97 54.14 19.39 16.70
CA LEU A 97 53.55 19.01 15.42
C LEU A 97 52.22 18.25 15.66
N GLY A 98 52.15 17.49 16.76
CA GLY A 98 50.93 16.74 17.13
C GLY A 98 49.72 17.64 17.33
N ILE A 99 49.90 18.85 17.85
CA ILE A 99 48.81 19.83 18.00
C ILE A 99 48.32 20.31 16.62
N VAL A 100 49.23 20.64 15.74
CA VAL A 100 48.89 21.09 14.37
C VAL A 100 48.24 19.97 13.56
N LEU A 101 48.78 18.76 13.64
CA LEU A 101 48.24 17.58 12.96
C LEU A 101 46.89 17.19 13.54
N GLY A 102 46.69 17.36 14.85
CA GLY A 102 45.38 17.16 15.49
C GLY A 102 44.33 18.13 14.95
N GLY A 103 44.67 19.43 14.88
CA GLY A 103 43.77 20.42 14.27
C GLY A 103 43.46 20.16 12.79
N LEU A 104 44.47 19.78 12.03
CA LEU A 104 44.31 19.41 10.62
C LEU A 104 43.45 18.14 10.48
N GLY A 105 43.66 17.16 11.35
CA GLY A 105 42.85 15.92 11.38
C GLY A 105 41.37 16.18 11.66
N VAL A 106 41.06 17.07 12.61
CA VAL A 106 39.68 17.51 12.89
C VAL A 106 39.08 18.21 11.67
N GLY A 107 39.79 19.12 11.02
CA GLY A 107 39.34 19.81 9.80
C GLY A 107 39.05 18.84 8.65
N ILE A 108 39.93 17.88 8.39
CA ILE A 108 39.72 16.83 7.39
C ILE A 108 38.55 15.94 7.79
N GLY A 109 38.41 15.60 9.09
CA GLY A 109 37.31 14.81 9.62
C GLY A 109 35.94 15.44 9.34
N PHE A 110 35.80 16.73 9.62
CA PHE A 110 34.59 17.48 9.28
C PHE A 110 34.34 17.55 7.76
N GLY A 111 35.39 17.72 6.95
CA GLY A 111 35.25 17.72 5.49
C GLY A 111 34.80 16.37 4.90
N LEU A 112 35.15 15.25 5.54
CA LEU A 112 34.80 13.90 5.11
C LEU A 112 33.55 13.35 5.78
N GLN A 113 32.96 14.03 6.76
CA GLN A 113 31.86 13.57 7.57
C GLN A 113 30.66 13.10 6.72
N HIS A 114 30.25 13.91 5.73
CA HIS A 114 29.11 13.55 4.88
C HIS A 114 29.35 12.30 4.03
N ILE A 115 30.59 12.13 3.56
CA ILE A 115 30.96 10.93 2.79
C ILE A 115 30.93 9.70 3.69
N ALA A 116 31.44 9.81 4.91
CA ALA A 116 31.39 8.73 5.89
C ALA A 116 29.95 8.37 6.27
N ASP A 117 29.12 9.38 6.50
CA ASP A 117 27.68 9.20 6.77
C ASP A 117 26.98 8.43 5.62
N ASP A 118 27.25 8.80 4.37
CA ASP A 118 26.67 8.13 3.20
C ASP A 118 27.10 6.66 3.12
N ILE A 119 28.39 6.38 3.34
CA ILE A 119 28.94 5.02 3.29
C ILE A 119 28.37 4.16 4.42
N ILE A 120 28.32 4.68 5.64
CA ILE A 120 27.76 3.96 6.80
C ILE A 120 26.26 3.69 6.55
N SER A 121 25.53 4.68 6.06
CA SER A 121 24.12 4.53 5.71
C SER A 121 23.90 3.48 4.63
N GLY A 122 24.72 3.47 3.58
CA GLY A 122 24.69 2.45 2.54
C GLY A 122 24.93 1.04 3.09
N LEU A 123 25.91 0.90 3.99
CA LEU A 123 26.19 -0.38 4.64
C LEU A 123 25.00 -0.86 5.51
N ILE A 124 24.39 0.05 6.28
CA ILE A 124 23.20 -0.26 7.08
C ILE A 124 22.05 -0.74 6.15
N MET A 125 21.78 -0.02 5.06
CA MET A 125 20.75 -0.40 4.09
C MET A 125 20.98 -1.81 3.50
N LEU A 126 22.23 -2.13 3.19
CA LEU A 126 22.61 -3.45 2.64
C LEU A 126 22.47 -4.58 3.67
N ILE A 127 22.79 -4.32 4.94
CA ILE A 127 22.67 -5.31 6.04
C ILE A 127 21.22 -5.51 6.43
N GLU A 128 20.48 -4.44 6.69
CA GLU A 128 19.10 -4.50 7.16
C GLU A 128 18.09 -4.83 6.04
N ARG A 129 18.46 -4.57 4.79
CA ARG A 129 17.61 -4.82 3.60
C ARG A 129 16.25 -4.14 3.67
N THR A 130 16.15 -3.01 4.32
CA THR A 130 14.92 -2.22 4.44
C THR A 130 14.46 -1.66 3.11
N LEU A 131 15.41 -1.29 2.25
CA LEU A 131 15.19 -0.83 0.89
C LEU A 131 15.89 -1.79 -0.09
N LYS A 132 15.10 -2.54 -0.85
CA LYS A 132 15.60 -3.54 -1.82
C LYS A 132 15.55 -2.99 -3.23
N VAL A 133 16.40 -3.52 -4.11
CA VAL A 133 16.28 -3.32 -5.56
C VAL A 133 14.88 -3.75 -6.01
N ASN A 134 14.27 -3.00 -6.90
CA ASN A 134 12.89 -3.10 -7.37
C ASN A 134 11.80 -2.69 -6.34
N ALA A 135 12.15 -2.24 -5.14
CA ALA A 135 11.17 -1.68 -4.23
C ALA A 135 10.60 -0.36 -4.78
N LEU A 136 9.28 -0.22 -4.75
CA LEU A 136 8.62 1.05 -5.01
C LEU A 136 8.57 1.85 -3.72
N ILE A 137 9.18 3.02 -3.75
CA ILE A 137 9.24 3.93 -2.62
C ILE A 137 8.64 5.28 -2.96
N GLU A 138 8.10 5.92 -1.96
CA GLU A 138 7.64 7.31 -2.02
C GLU A 138 8.36 8.08 -0.92
N ARG A 139 8.93 9.22 -1.30
CA ARG A 139 9.63 10.11 -0.38
C ARG A 139 8.83 11.38 -0.23
N ASP A 140 8.43 11.65 1.00
CA ASP A 140 7.79 12.89 1.38
C ASP A 140 8.88 13.93 1.66
N ASP A 141 9.13 14.80 0.69
CA ASP A 141 10.18 15.82 0.79
C ASP A 141 9.60 17.21 0.49
N TYR A 142 9.85 18.16 1.38
CA TYR A 142 9.47 19.57 1.21
C TYR A 142 10.05 20.22 -0.07
N HIS A 143 11.06 19.61 -0.68
CA HIS A 143 11.76 20.16 -1.85
C HIS A 143 11.42 19.45 -3.17
N PHE A 144 10.83 18.27 -3.13
CA PHE A 144 10.39 17.52 -4.31
C PHE A 144 9.02 16.97 -4.00
N GLU A 145 7.96 17.52 -4.61
CA GLU A 145 6.59 17.03 -4.47
C GLU A 145 6.56 15.51 -4.70
N GLY A 146 6.56 14.75 -3.57
CA GLY A 146 6.32 13.32 -3.57
C GLY A 146 7.12 12.51 -4.59
N LEU A 147 8.46 12.42 -4.45
CA LEU A 147 9.25 11.55 -5.33
C LEU A 147 8.78 10.10 -5.18
N VAL A 148 8.03 9.61 -6.15
CA VAL A 148 7.65 8.19 -6.25
C VAL A 148 8.54 7.53 -7.29
N GLY A 149 9.18 6.43 -6.92
CA GLY A 149 10.06 5.75 -7.86
C GLY A 149 10.50 4.37 -7.39
N ARG A 150 11.10 3.64 -8.32
CA ARG A 150 11.60 2.28 -8.10
C ARG A 150 13.10 2.30 -7.90
N ILE A 151 13.58 1.65 -6.86
CA ILE A 151 15.02 1.48 -6.62
C ILE A 151 15.61 0.59 -7.72
N ILE A 152 16.53 1.14 -8.49
CA ILE A 152 17.26 0.42 -9.55
C ILE A 152 18.52 -0.22 -8.97
N GLU A 153 19.27 0.56 -8.17
CA GLU A 153 20.55 0.13 -7.65
C GLU A 153 20.84 0.81 -6.30
N VAL A 154 21.38 0.05 -5.37
CA VAL A 154 21.88 0.54 -4.08
C VAL A 154 23.38 0.43 -4.09
N ASN A 155 24.06 1.55 -4.25
CA ASN A 155 25.51 1.65 -4.22
C ASN A 155 25.99 2.01 -2.80
N LEU A 156 27.30 1.97 -2.56
CA LEU A 156 27.91 2.21 -1.25
C LEU A 156 27.58 3.62 -0.70
N ARG A 157 27.54 4.65 -1.55
CA ARG A 157 27.33 6.05 -1.17
C ARG A 157 25.95 6.58 -1.55
N SER A 158 25.36 6.08 -2.61
CA SER A 158 24.11 6.60 -3.19
C SER A 158 23.24 5.48 -3.71
N THR A 159 21.94 5.71 -3.71
CA THR A 159 20.91 4.85 -4.31
C THR A 159 20.35 5.51 -5.54
N ILE A 160 20.18 4.74 -6.62
CA ILE A 160 19.59 5.19 -7.87
C ILE A 160 18.12 4.78 -7.89
N ILE A 161 17.25 5.75 -8.10
CA ILE A 161 15.79 5.56 -8.12
C ILE A 161 15.27 6.03 -9.46
N ARG A 162 14.56 5.16 -10.18
CA ARG A 162 13.85 5.51 -11.40
C ARG A 162 12.48 6.04 -11.04
N THR A 163 12.20 7.26 -11.45
CA THR A 163 10.89 7.90 -11.26
C THR A 163 9.84 7.27 -12.17
N LEU A 164 8.59 7.64 -11.96
CA LEU A 164 7.49 7.21 -12.85
C LEU A 164 7.60 7.79 -14.27
N ASP A 165 8.34 8.88 -14.42
CA ASP A 165 8.60 9.53 -15.71
C ASP A 165 9.89 9.03 -16.37
N ASP A 166 10.38 7.85 -15.96
CA ASP A 166 11.61 7.20 -16.44
C ASP A 166 12.90 7.99 -16.24
N GLY A 167 12.90 9.01 -15.37
CA GLY A 167 14.11 9.73 -14.96
C GLY A 167 14.84 9.00 -13.84
N ASP A 168 16.19 8.95 -13.89
CA ASP A 168 17.00 8.37 -12.83
C ASP A 168 17.46 9.46 -11.85
N VAL A 169 17.06 9.36 -10.60
CA VAL A 169 17.45 10.25 -9.51
C VAL A 169 18.48 9.54 -8.62
N VAL A 170 19.62 10.20 -8.39
CA VAL A 170 20.69 9.71 -7.53
C VAL A 170 20.56 10.37 -6.16
N ILE A 171 20.23 9.59 -5.14
CA ILE A 171 20.05 10.08 -3.77
C ILE A 171 21.18 9.58 -2.87
N PRO A 172 21.87 10.46 -2.11
CA PRO A 172 22.83 10.05 -1.09
C PRO A 172 22.16 9.16 -0.04
N ASN A 173 22.83 8.07 0.36
CA ASN A 173 22.24 7.07 1.25
C ASN A 173 21.84 7.63 2.62
N ASN A 174 22.60 8.60 3.14
CA ASN A 174 22.28 9.26 4.41
C ASN A 174 20.90 9.93 4.39
N GLN A 175 20.45 10.43 3.24
CA GLN A 175 19.14 11.05 3.10
C GLN A 175 18.00 10.04 3.15
N LEU A 176 18.20 8.81 2.64
CA LEU A 176 17.23 7.73 2.69
C LEU A 176 17.10 7.13 4.10
N ILE A 177 18.17 7.15 4.89
CA ILE A 177 18.16 6.67 6.28
C ILE A 177 17.61 7.73 7.25
N LYS A 178 18.00 9.01 7.07
CA LYS A 178 17.60 10.09 7.98
C LYS A 178 16.16 10.58 7.79
N ASN A 179 15.63 10.46 6.56
CA ASN A 179 14.29 10.94 6.22
C ASN A 179 13.26 9.81 6.21
N ARG A 180 11.98 10.19 6.27
CA ARG A 180 10.89 9.23 6.12
C ARG A 180 10.82 8.76 4.67
N VAL A 181 10.77 7.46 4.50
CA VAL A 181 10.55 6.81 3.20
C VAL A 181 9.39 5.84 3.36
N LEU A 182 8.34 6.03 2.56
CA LEU A 182 7.22 5.10 2.48
C LEU A 182 7.59 4.00 1.48
N ASN A 183 7.74 2.78 1.97
CA ASN A 183 8.01 1.62 1.13
C ASN A 183 6.71 0.85 0.85
N TRP A 184 6.19 1.00 -0.36
CA TRP A 184 4.95 0.38 -0.80
C TRP A 184 5.03 -1.14 -1.02
N SER A 185 6.24 -1.68 -1.14
CA SER A 185 6.51 -3.09 -1.47
C SER A 185 7.29 -3.85 -0.40
N TYR A 186 7.35 -3.33 0.84
CA TYR A 186 8.18 -3.91 1.90
C TYR A 186 7.75 -5.34 2.27
N ASN A 187 6.48 -5.54 2.64
CA ASN A 187 5.93 -6.83 3.04
C ASN A 187 5.03 -7.47 1.98
N THR A 188 4.27 -6.64 1.25
CA THR A 188 3.34 -7.08 0.21
C THR A 188 3.40 -6.12 -0.95
N SER A 189 3.06 -6.59 -2.15
CA SER A 189 2.89 -5.72 -3.32
C SER A 189 1.48 -5.11 -3.38
N ILE A 190 0.62 -5.37 -2.38
CA ILE A 190 -0.77 -4.90 -2.36
C ILE A 190 -0.84 -3.65 -1.49
N ALA A 191 -1.34 -2.57 -2.07
CA ALA A 191 -1.60 -1.32 -1.37
C ALA A 191 -3.04 -0.86 -1.53
N ARG A 192 -3.52 -0.07 -0.57
CA ARG A 192 -4.82 0.57 -0.64
C ARG A 192 -4.73 1.79 -1.55
N LEU A 193 -5.57 1.81 -2.58
CA LEU A 193 -5.83 2.96 -3.42
C LEU A 193 -7.13 3.63 -2.96
N LYS A 194 -7.12 4.94 -2.83
CA LYS A 194 -8.24 5.77 -2.46
C LYS A 194 -8.66 6.62 -3.65
N ILE A 195 -9.93 6.54 -4.02
CA ILE A 195 -10.50 7.32 -5.12
C ILE A 195 -11.53 8.28 -4.52
N PRO A 196 -11.24 9.57 -4.42
CA PRO A 196 -12.21 10.56 -3.98
C PRO A 196 -13.27 10.79 -5.07
N VAL A 197 -14.54 10.87 -4.64
CA VAL A 197 -15.68 11.11 -5.53
C VAL A 197 -16.63 12.10 -4.85
N GLY A 198 -16.91 13.22 -5.51
CA GLY A 198 -17.88 14.23 -5.08
C GLY A 198 -19.14 14.14 -5.95
N VAL A 199 -20.31 13.99 -5.33
CA VAL A 199 -21.59 13.97 -6.03
C VAL A 199 -22.51 15.07 -5.52
N SER A 200 -23.51 15.46 -6.34
CA SER A 200 -24.51 16.47 -5.96
C SER A 200 -25.23 16.08 -4.68
N TYR A 201 -25.65 17.08 -3.89
CA TYR A 201 -26.48 16.90 -2.69
C TYR A 201 -27.83 16.25 -2.96
N ASP A 202 -28.34 16.32 -4.20
CA ASP A 202 -29.59 15.69 -4.62
C ASP A 202 -29.47 14.18 -4.85
N SER A 203 -28.23 13.64 -4.78
CA SER A 203 -27.97 12.24 -5.01
C SER A 203 -28.35 11.38 -3.80
N ASP A 204 -28.90 10.17 -4.04
CA ASP A 204 -29.11 9.15 -2.98
C ASP A 204 -27.75 8.57 -2.57
N PRO A 205 -27.29 8.78 -1.31
CA PRO A 205 -25.97 8.29 -0.87
C PRO A 205 -25.84 6.77 -0.91
N ILE A 206 -26.95 6.04 -0.81
CA ILE A 206 -26.96 4.58 -0.84
C ILE A 206 -26.74 4.10 -2.26
N LEU A 207 -27.40 4.71 -3.23
CA LEU A 207 -27.19 4.42 -4.64
C LEU A 207 -25.74 4.75 -5.05
N VAL A 208 -25.20 5.87 -4.59
CA VAL A 208 -23.78 6.22 -4.83
C VAL A 208 -22.85 5.15 -4.26
N THR A 209 -23.09 4.70 -3.02
CA THR A 209 -22.32 3.61 -2.40
C THR A 209 -22.36 2.34 -3.25
N GLU A 210 -23.55 1.96 -3.71
CA GLU A 210 -23.72 0.79 -4.59
C GLU A 210 -22.94 0.93 -5.90
N LEU A 211 -23.02 2.08 -6.56
CA LEU A 211 -22.36 2.32 -7.84
C LEU A 211 -20.83 2.35 -7.72
N LEU A 212 -20.31 2.90 -6.64
CA LEU A 212 -18.88 2.86 -6.35
C LEU A 212 -18.39 1.41 -6.15
N LEU A 213 -19.12 0.60 -5.38
CA LEU A 213 -18.79 -0.81 -5.19
C LEU A 213 -18.94 -1.62 -6.49
N LYS A 214 -19.98 -1.32 -7.31
CA LYS A 214 -20.12 -1.88 -8.64
C LYS A 214 -18.93 -1.56 -9.53
N SER A 215 -18.48 -0.31 -9.53
CA SER A 215 -17.33 0.13 -10.31
C SER A 215 -16.04 -0.60 -9.91
N ALA A 216 -15.83 -0.78 -8.61
CA ALA A 216 -14.70 -1.55 -8.10
C ALA A 216 -14.74 -3.02 -8.57
N HIS A 217 -15.95 -3.62 -8.64
CA HIS A 217 -16.09 -5.01 -9.08
C HIS A 217 -15.86 -5.19 -10.59
N MET A 218 -16.13 -4.17 -11.39
CA MET A 218 -15.89 -4.19 -12.84
C MET A 218 -14.40 -4.14 -13.20
N GLU A 219 -13.52 -3.75 -12.26
CA GLU A 219 -12.07 -3.66 -12.49
C GLU A 219 -11.36 -4.96 -12.07
N PRO A 220 -10.89 -5.77 -13.03
CA PRO A 220 -10.31 -7.10 -12.73
C PRO A 220 -9.02 -7.07 -11.93
N ALA A 221 -8.30 -5.93 -11.94
CA ALA A 221 -7.03 -5.78 -11.24
C ALA A 221 -7.19 -5.50 -9.73
N ILE A 222 -8.42 -5.35 -9.24
CA ILE A 222 -8.69 -5.17 -7.81
C ILE A 222 -8.67 -6.51 -7.09
N CYS A 223 -8.00 -6.54 -5.94
CA CYS A 223 -7.94 -7.73 -5.09
C CYS A 223 -9.33 -8.02 -4.49
N SER A 224 -9.72 -9.29 -4.49
CA SER A 224 -10.97 -9.74 -3.83
C SER A 224 -10.89 -9.71 -2.30
N LYS A 225 -9.68 -9.72 -1.74
CA LYS A 225 -9.40 -9.61 -0.30
C LYS A 225 -8.20 -8.69 -0.08
N PRO A 226 -8.33 -7.63 0.76
CA PRO A 226 -9.55 -7.12 1.41
C PRO A 226 -10.59 -6.64 0.40
N MET A 227 -11.88 -6.72 0.78
CA MET A 227 -12.98 -6.27 -0.08
C MET A 227 -12.95 -4.74 -0.29
N PRO A 228 -13.36 -4.23 -1.45
CA PRO A 228 -13.59 -2.81 -1.68
C PRO A 228 -14.56 -2.20 -0.66
N LYS A 229 -14.36 -0.93 -0.31
CA LYS A 229 -15.23 -0.18 0.60
C LYS A 229 -15.54 1.19 0.02
N ALA A 230 -16.80 1.58 0.05
CA ALA A 230 -17.22 2.94 -0.23
C ALA A 230 -17.45 3.67 1.10
N MET A 231 -16.75 4.77 1.29
CA MET A 231 -16.82 5.57 2.51
C MET A 231 -17.48 6.90 2.20
N PHE A 232 -18.55 7.24 2.91
CA PHE A 232 -19.10 8.59 2.93
C PHE A 232 -18.30 9.39 3.98
N LEU A 233 -17.49 10.35 3.54
CA LEU A 233 -16.53 11.03 4.40
C LEU A 233 -17.10 12.27 5.05
N ALA A 234 -17.77 13.13 4.27
CA ALA A 234 -18.24 14.42 4.75
C ALA A 234 -19.31 15.02 3.83
N PHE A 235 -20.03 15.99 4.39
CA PHE A 235 -20.80 16.98 3.66
C PHE A 235 -19.84 18.11 3.31
N GLY A 236 -19.42 18.19 2.04
CA GLY A 236 -18.52 19.23 1.55
C GLY A 236 -19.25 20.53 1.21
N GLU A 237 -18.51 21.55 0.79
CA GLU A 237 -19.10 22.86 0.43
C GLU A 237 -20.06 22.75 -0.77
N ASP A 238 -19.68 21.93 -1.77
CA ASP A 238 -20.42 21.80 -3.02
C ASP A 238 -20.88 20.36 -3.31
N ALA A 239 -20.49 19.38 -2.49
CA ALA A 239 -20.67 17.97 -2.78
C ALA A 239 -20.82 17.09 -1.55
N LEU A 240 -21.55 15.98 -1.69
CA LEU A 240 -21.41 14.83 -0.82
C LEU A 240 -20.09 14.13 -1.14
N GLN A 241 -19.17 14.06 -0.17
CA GLN A 241 -17.83 13.54 -0.36
C GLN A 241 -17.74 12.05 -0.03
N PHE A 242 -17.44 11.27 -1.04
CA PHE A 242 -17.19 9.83 -0.92
C PHE A 242 -15.74 9.49 -1.23
N GLU A 243 -15.29 8.34 -0.75
CA GLU A 243 -14.00 7.78 -1.10
C GLU A 243 -14.15 6.28 -1.32
N LEU A 244 -13.80 5.81 -2.51
CA LEU A 244 -13.76 4.38 -2.80
C LEU A 244 -12.37 3.84 -2.43
N TRP A 245 -12.32 2.87 -1.53
CA TRP A 245 -11.11 2.18 -1.11
C TRP A 245 -11.03 0.82 -1.79
N VAL A 246 -9.95 0.62 -2.53
CA VAL A 246 -9.66 -0.64 -3.21
C VAL A 246 -8.23 -1.08 -2.92
N TRP A 247 -7.95 -2.37 -2.99
CA TRP A 247 -6.61 -2.93 -2.80
C TRP A 247 -6.14 -3.48 -4.14
N VAL A 248 -4.96 -3.01 -4.55
CA VAL A 248 -4.40 -3.29 -5.86
C VAL A 248 -2.91 -3.57 -5.76
N ASP A 249 -2.35 -4.28 -6.75
CA ASP A 249 -0.90 -4.36 -6.89
C ASP A 249 -0.34 -2.96 -7.13
N VAL A 250 0.68 -2.59 -6.34
CA VAL A 250 1.31 -1.27 -6.35
C VAL A 250 1.78 -0.88 -7.75
N ASN A 251 2.23 -1.86 -8.55
CA ASN A 251 2.71 -1.61 -9.90
C ASN A 251 1.60 -1.22 -10.88
N LYS A 252 0.33 -1.59 -10.58
CA LYS A 252 -0.84 -1.28 -11.39
C LYS A 252 -1.65 -0.10 -10.86
N ARG A 253 -1.22 0.51 -9.73
CA ARG A 253 -1.97 1.54 -9.00
C ARG A 253 -2.50 2.65 -9.91
N PHE A 254 -1.64 3.25 -10.72
CA PHE A 254 -2.00 4.39 -11.58
C PHE A 254 -2.92 3.98 -12.73
N GLN A 255 -2.68 2.81 -13.32
CA GLN A 255 -3.54 2.25 -14.37
C GLN A 255 -4.95 1.97 -13.84
N VAL A 256 -5.03 1.31 -12.67
CA VAL A 256 -6.31 1.00 -12.02
C VAL A 256 -7.03 2.28 -11.58
N GLN A 257 -6.31 3.27 -11.08
CA GLN A 257 -6.88 4.57 -10.72
C GLN A 257 -7.55 5.24 -11.92
N SER A 258 -6.87 5.29 -13.05
CA SER A 258 -7.42 5.84 -14.30
C SER A 258 -8.65 5.03 -14.77
N SER A 259 -8.56 3.71 -14.81
CA SER A 259 -9.66 2.82 -15.20
C SER A 259 -10.89 3.01 -14.30
N LEU A 260 -10.68 3.14 -12.98
CA LEU A 260 -11.75 3.38 -12.03
C LEU A 260 -12.45 4.73 -12.24
N HIS A 261 -11.71 5.79 -12.55
CA HIS A 261 -12.34 7.08 -12.85
C HIS A 261 -13.31 6.97 -14.02
N PHE A 262 -12.93 6.29 -15.11
CA PHE A 262 -13.83 6.05 -16.25
C PHE A 262 -15.04 5.20 -15.87
N THR A 263 -14.83 4.12 -15.12
CA THR A 263 -15.90 3.21 -14.72
C THR A 263 -16.87 3.85 -13.74
N ILE A 264 -16.36 4.64 -12.79
CA ILE A 264 -17.17 5.39 -11.83
C ILE A 264 -18.01 6.43 -12.58
N GLU A 265 -17.39 7.25 -13.43
CA GLU A 265 -18.10 8.24 -14.22
C GLU A 265 -19.20 7.61 -15.06
N TYR A 266 -18.90 6.53 -15.76
CA TYR A 266 -19.87 5.77 -16.53
C TYR A 266 -21.06 5.30 -15.69
N ASN A 267 -20.80 4.65 -14.54
CA ASN A 267 -21.86 4.13 -13.68
C ASN A 267 -22.70 5.25 -13.06
N LEU A 268 -22.11 6.36 -12.62
CA LEU A 268 -22.82 7.50 -12.07
C LEU A 268 -23.75 8.14 -13.13
N ARG A 269 -23.23 8.34 -14.34
CA ARG A 269 -23.98 8.92 -15.46
C ARG A 269 -25.17 8.04 -15.88
N GLN A 270 -24.99 6.71 -15.93
CA GLN A 270 -26.06 5.77 -16.27
C GLN A 270 -27.25 5.82 -15.28
N HIS A 271 -26.99 6.23 -14.05
CA HIS A 271 -28.02 6.31 -13.00
C HIS A 271 -28.42 7.75 -12.66
N ASN A 272 -28.12 8.71 -13.55
CA ASN A 272 -28.40 10.13 -13.40
C ASN A 272 -27.85 10.74 -12.10
N ILE A 273 -26.72 10.22 -11.60
CA ILE A 273 -25.98 10.83 -10.51
C ILE A 273 -25.02 11.86 -11.08
N GLU A 274 -25.20 13.10 -10.66
CA GLU A 274 -24.36 14.22 -11.12
C GLU A 274 -23.08 14.31 -10.27
N ILE A 275 -21.92 14.36 -10.95
CA ILE A 275 -20.65 14.66 -10.31
C ILE A 275 -20.67 16.15 -10.00
N ALA A 276 -20.51 16.50 -8.72
CA ALA A 276 -20.60 17.87 -8.28
C ALA A 276 -19.49 18.75 -8.87
N PHE A 277 -19.88 19.89 -9.35
CA PHE A 277 -18.98 20.98 -9.70
C PHE A 277 -19.21 22.17 -8.74
N PRO A 278 -18.26 23.10 -8.62
CA PRO A 278 -18.40 24.22 -7.69
C PRO A 278 -19.71 24.99 -7.90
N GLN A 279 -20.54 25.08 -6.87
CA GLN A 279 -21.84 25.77 -6.88
C GLN A 279 -21.82 26.96 -5.92
N ARG A 280 -22.59 27.98 -6.22
CA ARG A 280 -22.77 29.13 -5.33
C ARG A 280 -24.21 29.60 -5.37
N ASP A 281 -24.83 29.66 -4.21
CA ASP A 281 -26.11 30.34 -4.04
C ASP A 281 -25.88 31.86 -4.00
N VAL A 282 -26.48 32.60 -4.95
CA VAL A 282 -26.36 34.04 -5.01
C VAL A 282 -27.68 34.70 -4.57
N TRP A 283 -27.65 35.38 -3.44
CA TRP A 283 -28.78 36.17 -2.94
C TRP A 283 -28.68 37.63 -3.40
N ILE A 284 -29.54 38.04 -4.33
CA ILE A 284 -29.59 39.40 -4.83
C ILE A 284 -30.60 40.18 -3.99
N ARG A 285 -30.11 41.06 -3.09
CA ARG A 285 -30.99 41.80 -2.15
C ARG A 285 -31.64 43.04 -2.71
N ASN A 286 -31.09 43.70 -3.73
CA ASN A 286 -31.58 44.93 -4.27
C ASN A 286 -31.88 44.78 -5.77
N PHE A 287 -33.04 44.20 -6.09
CA PHE A 287 -33.58 44.28 -7.43
C PHE A 287 -34.24 45.68 -7.58
N PRO A 288 -33.87 46.45 -8.59
CA PRO A 288 -34.64 47.68 -8.88
C PRO A 288 -36.09 47.29 -9.16
N PRO A 289 -37.09 48.07 -8.68
CA PRO A 289 -38.48 47.77 -8.95
C PRO A 289 -38.69 47.68 -10.47
N GLN A 290 -39.36 46.61 -10.90
CA GLN A 290 -39.68 46.38 -12.31
C GLN A 290 -40.45 47.58 -12.84
N SER A 291 -39.83 48.35 -13.76
CA SER A 291 -40.59 49.26 -14.62
C SER A 291 -41.56 48.42 -15.46
N GLN A 292 -42.80 48.88 -15.58
CA GLN A 292 -43.86 48.19 -16.32
C GLN A 292 -43.62 48.10 -17.85
N ASP A 293 -42.39 48.28 -18.29
CA ASP A 293 -42.01 48.23 -19.69
C ASP A 293 -41.49 46.80 -19.99
N ASP A 294 -42.14 46.13 -20.92
CA ASP A 294 -42.02 44.71 -21.27
C ASP A 294 -40.70 44.34 -21.98
N SER A 295 -39.70 45.17 -21.87
CA SER A 295 -38.35 44.94 -22.35
C SER A 295 -37.49 44.22 -21.29
N ARG A 296 -37.90 42.98 -20.89
CA ARG A 296 -37.06 42.12 -20.07
C ARG A 296 -35.78 41.74 -20.83
N PRO A 297 -34.59 41.94 -20.23
CA PRO A 297 -33.40 41.41 -20.84
C PRO A 297 -33.56 39.89 -21.02
N PRO A 298 -33.14 39.32 -22.15
CA PRO A 298 -33.41 37.94 -22.54
C PRO A 298 -32.84 36.88 -21.59
N PHE A 299 -32.12 37.29 -20.57
CA PHE A 299 -31.49 36.38 -19.57
C PHE A 299 -32.47 35.85 -18.51
N PHE A 300 -33.59 36.55 -18.25
CA PHE A 300 -34.53 36.15 -17.18
C PHE A 300 -35.69 35.28 -17.65
N ASN A 301 -35.84 35.06 -18.95
CA ASN A 301 -36.95 34.25 -19.50
C ASN A 301 -36.47 32.88 -20.02
N ARG A 302 -35.19 32.58 -19.84
CA ARG A 302 -34.76 31.20 -19.99
C ARG A 302 -35.11 30.49 -18.69
N GLN A 303 -36.30 29.90 -18.56
CA GLN A 303 -36.40 28.60 -17.92
C GLN A 303 -35.34 27.78 -18.65
N ILE A 304 -34.15 27.67 -18.04
CA ILE A 304 -33.25 26.58 -18.30
C ILE A 304 -34.05 25.40 -17.83
N GLY A 305 -34.94 24.91 -18.70
CA GLY A 305 -35.42 23.56 -18.59
C GLY A 305 -34.13 22.75 -18.58
N LEU A 306 -33.72 22.29 -17.40
CA LEU A 306 -32.91 21.12 -17.29
C LEU A 306 -33.67 20.13 -18.17
N GLN A 307 -33.25 19.98 -19.43
CA GLN A 307 -33.62 18.83 -20.21
C GLN A 307 -33.09 17.66 -19.37
N HIS A 308 -33.95 17.12 -18.54
CA HIS A 308 -33.78 15.77 -18.06
C HIS A 308 -33.57 14.99 -19.34
N HIS A 309 -32.33 14.64 -19.59
CA HIS A 309 -32.00 13.66 -20.61
C HIS A 309 -32.95 12.51 -20.37
N SER A 310 -33.68 12.16 -21.41
CA SER A 310 -34.69 11.10 -21.42
C SER A 310 -34.22 9.97 -20.51
N ALA A 311 -34.95 9.74 -19.43
CA ALA A 311 -34.63 8.73 -18.46
C ALA A 311 -34.48 7.41 -19.21
N ILE A 312 -33.26 6.91 -19.31
CA ILE A 312 -33.02 5.51 -19.59
C ILE A 312 -33.86 4.78 -18.53
N PRO A 313 -34.74 3.81 -18.89
CA PRO A 313 -35.56 3.14 -17.92
C PRO A 313 -34.64 2.66 -16.79
N ALA A 314 -34.89 3.17 -15.58
CA ALA A 314 -34.05 2.90 -14.43
C ALA A 314 -33.99 1.40 -14.23
N GLN A 315 -32.86 0.79 -14.47
CA GLN A 315 -32.62 -0.60 -14.08
C GLN A 315 -32.82 -0.69 -12.56
N ALA A 316 -33.56 -1.72 -12.11
CA ALA A 316 -33.80 -1.92 -10.70
C ALA A 316 -32.45 -1.91 -9.94
N THR A 317 -32.35 -1.06 -8.93
CA THR A 317 -31.13 -0.95 -8.12
C THR A 317 -30.99 -2.15 -7.20
N LEU A 318 -29.81 -2.43 -6.70
CA LEU A 318 -29.60 -3.48 -5.68
C LEU A 318 -30.46 -3.20 -4.43
N LYS A 319 -30.62 -1.93 -4.07
CA LYS A 319 -31.54 -1.48 -3.02
C LYS A 319 -32.98 -1.99 -3.26
N ASP A 320 -33.48 -1.81 -4.48
CA ASP A 320 -34.84 -2.27 -4.83
C ASP A 320 -34.94 -3.80 -4.82
N MET A 321 -33.92 -4.49 -5.31
CA MET A 321 -33.84 -5.95 -5.29
C MET A 321 -33.79 -6.50 -3.86
N LEU A 322 -33.00 -5.89 -2.97
CA LEU A 322 -32.94 -6.28 -1.55
C LEU A 322 -34.30 -6.10 -0.86
N ARG A 323 -35.05 -5.05 -1.20
CA ARG A 323 -36.41 -4.82 -0.66
C ARG A 323 -37.47 -5.82 -1.16
N GLN A 324 -37.21 -6.44 -2.32
CA GLN A 324 -38.11 -7.52 -2.80
C GLN A 324 -37.97 -8.80 -1.97
N VAL A 325 -36.87 -8.98 -1.25
CA VAL A 325 -36.71 -10.08 -0.30
C VAL A 325 -37.63 -9.83 0.89
N SER A 326 -38.62 -10.69 1.10
CA SER A 326 -39.65 -10.52 2.13
C SER A 326 -39.06 -10.27 3.54
N TYR A 327 -37.92 -10.84 3.85
CA TYR A 327 -37.22 -10.67 5.13
C TYR A 327 -36.55 -9.30 5.31
N PHE A 328 -36.35 -8.55 4.23
CA PHE A 328 -35.68 -7.23 4.23
C PHE A 328 -36.65 -6.11 3.78
N ALA A 329 -37.89 -6.44 3.43
CA ALA A 329 -38.86 -5.49 2.89
C ALA A 329 -39.11 -4.29 3.82
N ASN A 330 -39.07 -4.49 5.14
CA ASN A 330 -39.29 -3.46 6.15
C ASN A 330 -38.04 -2.77 6.64
N PHE A 331 -36.89 -3.09 6.05
CA PHE A 331 -35.63 -2.45 6.43
C PHE A 331 -35.61 -0.97 5.99
N SER A 332 -35.10 -0.13 6.87
CA SER A 332 -34.81 1.26 6.54
C SER A 332 -33.69 1.37 5.50
N ASP A 333 -33.56 2.52 4.88
CA ASP A 333 -32.47 2.79 3.93
C ASP A 333 -31.08 2.55 4.52
N LEU A 334 -30.89 2.90 5.80
CA LEU A 334 -29.61 2.67 6.50
C LEU A 334 -29.31 1.17 6.69
N GLU A 335 -30.33 0.37 6.97
CA GLU A 335 -30.18 -1.08 7.13
C GLU A 335 -29.93 -1.77 5.78
N ILE A 336 -30.58 -1.33 4.71
CA ILE A 336 -30.32 -1.79 3.34
C ILE A 336 -28.87 -1.45 2.94
N ARG A 337 -28.40 -0.23 3.25
CA ARG A 337 -27.00 0.15 3.03
C ARG A 337 -26.04 -0.84 3.71
N GLN A 338 -26.31 -1.22 4.95
CA GLN A 338 -25.46 -2.17 5.69
C GLN A 338 -25.41 -3.53 4.99
N LEU A 339 -26.53 -4.01 4.44
CA LEU A 339 -26.56 -5.24 3.63
C LEU A 339 -25.72 -5.11 2.36
N ILE A 340 -25.77 -3.96 1.69
CA ILE A 340 -24.96 -3.67 0.50
C ILE A 340 -23.47 -3.70 0.83
N GLU A 341 -23.08 -3.13 1.97
CA GLU A 341 -21.68 -3.04 2.40
C GLU A 341 -21.05 -4.39 2.80
N ILE A 342 -21.84 -5.31 3.37
CA ILE A 342 -21.34 -6.65 3.77
C ILE A 342 -21.36 -7.67 2.65
N GLY A 343 -22.16 -7.43 1.60
CA GLY A 343 -22.23 -8.30 0.45
C GLY A 343 -21.09 -8.07 -0.53
N HIS A 344 -20.90 -8.99 -1.43
CA HIS A 344 -19.94 -8.87 -2.51
C HIS A 344 -20.52 -9.36 -3.83
N ARG A 345 -19.96 -8.85 -4.93
CA ARG A 345 -20.33 -9.32 -6.26
C ARG A 345 -19.44 -10.50 -6.66
N GLN A 346 -20.07 -11.53 -7.24
CA GLN A 346 -19.38 -12.72 -7.74
C GLN A 346 -19.83 -13.00 -9.16
N ARG A 347 -18.87 -13.06 -10.08
CA ARG A 347 -19.11 -13.51 -11.45
C ARG A 347 -18.88 -15.01 -11.54
N SER A 348 -19.81 -15.73 -12.15
CA SER A 348 -19.76 -17.19 -12.26
C SER A 348 -20.03 -17.61 -13.71
N PRO A 349 -19.09 -18.34 -14.36
CA PRO A 349 -19.24 -18.81 -15.74
C PRO A 349 -20.41 -19.77 -15.89
N ALA A 350 -20.98 -19.85 -17.09
CA ALA A 350 -21.98 -20.83 -17.43
C ALA A 350 -21.50 -22.26 -17.16
N GLY A 351 -22.38 -23.13 -16.65
CA GLY A 351 -22.07 -24.50 -16.26
C GLY A 351 -21.54 -24.66 -14.84
N THR A 352 -21.18 -23.59 -14.13
CA THR A 352 -20.72 -23.64 -12.73
C THR A 352 -21.87 -24.06 -11.80
N THR A 353 -21.63 -25.01 -10.90
CA THR A 353 -22.56 -25.33 -9.79
C THR A 353 -22.19 -24.45 -8.59
N LEU A 354 -23.14 -23.65 -8.12
CA LEU A 354 -22.97 -22.78 -6.96
C LEU A 354 -23.04 -23.56 -5.65
N PHE A 355 -23.96 -24.51 -5.56
CA PHE A 355 -24.13 -25.46 -4.44
C PHE A 355 -24.97 -26.66 -4.88
N HIS A 356 -24.80 -27.80 -4.18
CA HIS A 356 -25.54 -29.01 -4.37
C HIS A 356 -26.70 -29.15 -3.36
N GLU A 357 -27.67 -30.02 -3.67
CA GLU A 357 -28.72 -30.42 -2.74
C GLU A 357 -28.10 -31.10 -1.51
N GLY A 358 -28.43 -30.63 -0.30
CA GLY A 358 -27.87 -31.13 0.96
C GLY A 358 -26.64 -30.37 1.48
N ASP A 359 -26.03 -29.49 0.70
CA ASP A 359 -24.93 -28.66 1.16
C ASP A 359 -25.33 -27.75 2.31
N ALA A 360 -24.36 -27.33 3.12
CA ALA A 360 -24.59 -26.35 4.17
C ALA A 360 -24.96 -24.98 3.57
N GLY A 361 -26.06 -24.40 4.08
CA GLY A 361 -26.56 -23.12 3.60
C GLY A 361 -25.86 -21.94 4.25
N ASN A 362 -24.71 -21.55 3.73
CA ASN A 362 -23.86 -20.51 4.29
C ASN A 362 -23.85 -19.18 3.49
N SER A 363 -24.71 -19.06 2.48
CA SER A 363 -24.77 -17.89 1.61
C SER A 363 -26.16 -17.67 1.06
N PHE A 364 -26.48 -16.41 0.81
CA PHE A 364 -27.68 -15.91 0.14
C PHE A 364 -27.26 -15.20 -1.13
N TYR A 365 -28.05 -15.30 -2.19
CA TYR A 365 -27.72 -14.81 -3.52
C TYR A 365 -28.86 -13.97 -4.10
N ILE A 366 -28.50 -12.84 -4.75
CA ILE A 366 -29.37 -12.09 -5.65
C ILE A 366 -28.73 -12.17 -7.04
N LEU A 367 -29.52 -12.55 -8.04
CA LEU A 367 -29.05 -12.57 -9.42
C LEU A 367 -29.14 -11.15 -10.00
N LEU A 368 -28.02 -10.58 -10.40
CA LEU A 368 -27.94 -9.25 -11.03
C LEU A 368 -27.98 -9.36 -12.55
N GLU A 369 -27.27 -10.35 -13.12
CA GLU A 369 -27.18 -10.60 -14.56
C GLU A 369 -27.08 -12.11 -14.82
N GLY A 370 -27.50 -12.57 -16.01
CA GLY A 370 -27.43 -13.98 -16.40
C GLY A 370 -28.65 -14.80 -15.99
N LYS A 371 -28.49 -16.13 -15.89
CA LYS A 371 -29.55 -17.06 -15.48
C LYS A 371 -29.02 -18.20 -14.61
N ILE A 372 -29.82 -18.63 -13.65
CA ILE A 372 -29.51 -19.74 -12.74
C ILE A 372 -30.63 -20.75 -12.81
N ASP A 373 -30.31 -22.02 -13.08
CA ASP A 373 -31.26 -23.12 -12.99
C ASP A 373 -31.21 -23.75 -11.60
N ILE A 374 -32.41 -23.92 -11.02
CA ILE A 374 -32.64 -24.65 -9.78
C ILE A 374 -33.10 -26.05 -10.13
N LEU A 375 -32.38 -27.06 -9.67
CA LEU A 375 -32.57 -28.47 -10.02
C LEU A 375 -32.76 -29.32 -8.76
N ALA A 376 -33.75 -30.22 -8.76
CA ALA A 376 -33.81 -31.29 -7.79
C ALA A 376 -32.85 -32.40 -8.23
N GLU A 377 -31.64 -32.43 -7.60
CA GLU A 377 -30.54 -33.30 -8.05
C GLU A 377 -30.91 -34.78 -8.01
N LYS A 378 -31.54 -35.21 -6.93
CA LYS A 378 -31.96 -36.62 -6.76
C LYS A 378 -32.99 -37.12 -7.79
N LEU A 379 -33.78 -36.20 -8.32
CA LEU A 379 -34.84 -36.51 -9.29
C LEU A 379 -34.46 -36.11 -10.72
N ASN A 380 -33.29 -35.55 -10.91
CA ASN A 380 -32.81 -34.94 -12.15
C ASN A 380 -33.86 -34.06 -12.84
N ARG A 381 -34.63 -33.30 -12.03
CA ARG A 381 -35.75 -32.49 -12.48
C ARG A 381 -35.46 -31.02 -12.34
N HIS A 382 -35.68 -30.26 -13.44
CA HIS A 382 -35.65 -28.80 -13.40
C HIS A 382 -36.86 -28.28 -12.61
N LEU A 383 -36.59 -27.39 -11.63
CA LEU A 383 -37.63 -26.81 -10.75
C LEU A 383 -38.00 -25.40 -11.19
N ALA A 384 -36.99 -24.56 -11.44
CA ALA A 384 -37.19 -23.17 -11.80
C ALA A 384 -35.91 -22.59 -12.44
N THR A 385 -36.07 -21.56 -13.26
CA THR A 385 -34.98 -20.70 -13.72
C THR A 385 -35.11 -19.35 -13.00
N ILE A 386 -34.06 -18.92 -12.36
CA ILE A 386 -33.96 -17.63 -11.70
C ILE A 386 -33.46 -16.59 -12.71
N GLU A 387 -34.19 -15.50 -12.83
CA GLU A 387 -33.88 -14.37 -13.70
C GLU A 387 -33.30 -13.18 -12.89
N PRO A 388 -32.65 -12.19 -13.55
CA PRO A 388 -32.15 -11.01 -12.89
C PRO A 388 -33.22 -10.30 -12.04
N GLY A 389 -32.81 -9.81 -10.86
CA GLY A 389 -33.71 -9.21 -9.89
C GLY A 389 -34.28 -10.17 -8.86
N HIS A 390 -34.13 -11.47 -9.06
CA HIS A 390 -34.62 -12.48 -8.12
C HIS A 390 -33.52 -12.97 -7.19
N PHE A 391 -33.95 -13.55 -6.06
CA PHE A 391 -33.04 -14.04 -5.02
C PHE A 391 -33.29 -15.52 -4.70
N PHE A 392 -32.30 -16.17 -4.11
CA PHE A 392 -32.39 -17.58 -3.68
C PHE A 392 -31.38 -17.90 -2.57
N GLY A 393 -31.69 -18.96 -1.80
CA GLY A 393 -30.81 -19.47 -0.75
C GLY A 393 -30.89 -18.72 0.59
N GLU A 394 -31.84 -17.81 0.77
CA GLU A 394 -32.06 -16.99 1.97
C GLU A 394 -32.45 -17.81 3.18
N VAL A 395 -33.33 -18.78 3.01
CA VAL A 395 -33.79 -19.65 4.09
C VAL A 395 -32.67 -20.48 4.68
N ALA A 396 -31.80 -20.97 3.82
CA ALA A 396 -30.62 -21.72 4.23
C ALA A 396 -29.64 -20.86 5.02
N LEU A 397 -29.41 -19.61 4.62
CA LEU A 397 -28.59 -18.66 5.37
C LEU A 397 -29.19 -18.34 6.74
N LEU A 398 -30.48 -18.02 6.78
CA LEU A 398 -31.16 -17.53 7.99
C LEU A 398 -31.39 -18.61 9.03
N LEU A 399 -31.73 -19.83 8.60
CA LEU A 399 -32.11 -20.97 9.48
C LEU A 399 -31.02 -22.05 9.55
N GLY A 400 -29.94 -21.96 8.74
CA GLY A 400 -28.88 -22.99 8.67
C GLY A 400 -29.43 -24.35 8.23
N VAL A 401 -30.50 -24.37 7.43
CA VAL A 401 -31.01 -25.59 6.84
C VAL A 401 -30.14 -26.00 5.65
N PRO A 402 -29.94 -27.28 5.38
CA PRO A 402 -29.28 -27.75 4.17
C PRO A 402 -29.99 -27.22 2.91
N ARG A 403 -29.25 -27.06 1.84
CA ARG A 403 -29.77 -26.67 0.52
C ARG A 403 -30.83 -27.69 0.06
N THR A 404 -31.98 -27.21 -0.35
CA THR A 404 -33.09 -28.06 -0.78
C THR A 404 -33.07 -28.42 -2.25
N ALA A 405 -32.19 -27.81 -3.00
CA ALA A 405 -32.01 -28.02 -4.44
C ALA A 405 -30.58 -27.63 -4.83
N MET A 406 -30.14 -28.07 -6.00
CA MET A 406 -28.90 -27.64 -6.63
C MET A 406 -29.16 -26.33 -7.40
N ALA A 407 -28.20 -25.39 -7.33
CA ALA A 407 -28.19 -24.18 -8.16
C ALA A 407 -27.02 -24.25 -9.16
N ARG A 408 -27.35 -24.16 -10.45
CA ARG A 408 -26.40 -24.22 -11.54
C ARG A 408 -26.53 -23.00 -12.46
N VAL A 409 -25.42 -22.42 -12.82
CA VAL A 409 -25.36 -21.29 -13.75
C VAL A 409 -25.67 -21.77 -15.17
N SER A 410 -26.78 -21.33 -15.76
CA SER A 410 -27.13 -21.66 -17.15
C SER A 410 -26.60 -20.66 -18.15
N GLU A 411 -26.56 -19.38 -17.82
CA GLU A 411 -25.89 -18.31 -18.57
C GLU A 411 -24.90 -17.60 -17.62
N GLU A 412 -23.77 -17.11 -18.12
CA GLU A 412 -22.80 -16.38 -17.28
C GLU A 412 -23.52 -15.39 -16.36
N ALA A 413 -23.32 -15.56 -15.07
CA ALA A 413 -24.09 -14.84 -14.06
C ALA A 413 -23.23 -13.90 -13.23
N LEU A 414 -23.76 -12.70 -12.97
CA LEU A 414 -23.30 -11.80 -11.94
C LEU A 414 -24.22 -11.89 -10.73
N LEU A 415 -23.69 -12.31 -9.60
CA LEU A 415 -24.40 -12.52 -8.35
C LEU A 415 -24.00 -11.49 -7.31
N PHE A 416 -24.95 -11.01 -6.51
CA PHE A 416 -24.65 -10.38 -5.24
C PHE A 416 -24.81 -11.41 -4.14
N VAL A 417 -23.77 -11.59 -3.33
CA VAL A 417 -23.67 -12.68 -2.36
C VAL A 417 -23.50 -12.10 -0.97
N ILE A 418 -24.33 -12.54 -0.03
CA ILE A 418 -24.16 -12.30 1.40
C ILE A 418 -23.83 -13.64 2.05
N ASN A 419 -22.65 -13.72 2.67
CA ASN A 419 -22.22 -14.93 3.37
C ASN A 419 -22.55 -14.89 4.87
N GLN A 420 -22.62 -16.06 5.50
CA GLN A 420 -22.96 -16.20 6.90
C GLN A 420 -22.05 -15.42 7.86
N PRO A 421 -20.69 -15.42 7.72
CA PRO A 421 -19.85 -14.65 8.62
C PRO A 421 -20.13 -13.14 8.57
N SER A 422 -20.25 -12.56 7.38
CA SER A 422 -20.55 -11.13 7.22
C SER A 422 -21.91 -10.76 7.77
N PHE A 423 -22.91 -11.63 7.54
CA PHE A 423 -24.27 -11.44 8.07
C PHE A 423 -24.30 -11.58 9.61
N SER A 424 -23.54 -12.53 10.16
CA SER A 424 -23.35 -12.68 11.61
C SER A 424 -22.78 -11.41 12.25
N ASP A 425 -21.73 -10.88 11.67
CA ASP A 425 -21.10 -9.64 12.16
C ASP A 425 -22.05 -8.44 12.10
N LEU A 426 -22.92 -8.39 11.08
CA LEU A 426 -23.96 -7.37 10.97
C LEU A 426 -25.00 -7.50 12.10
N LEU A 427 -25.54 -8.70 12.31
CA LEU A 427 -26.56 -8.93 13.34
C LEU A 427 -26.01 -8.70 14.76
N ARG A 428 -24.73 -9.03 15.01
CA ARG A 428 -24.07 -8.70 16.29
C ARG A 428 -23.94 -7.20 16.52
N ARG A 429 -23.65 -6.45 15.47
CA ARG A 429 -23.52 -4.99 15.53
C ARG A 429 -24.87 -4.29 15.72
N TYR A 430 -25.92 -4.87 15.15
CA TYR A 430 -27.27 -4.31 15.10
C TYR A 430 -28.30 -5.36 15.53
N PRO A 431 -28.45 -5.64 16.84
CA PRO A 431 -29.34 -6.69 17.33
C PRO A 431 -30.82 -6.50 16.96
N GLU A 432 -31.23 -5.25 16.68
CA GLU A 432 -32.59 -4.93 16.25
C GLU A 432 -32.93 -5.54 14.89
N LEU A 433 -31.96 -5.68 13.99
CA LEU A 433 -32.15 -6.37 12.70
C LEU A 433 -32.55 -7.81 12.87
N SER A 434 -32.01 -8.51 13.87
CA SER A 434 -32.40 -9.88 14.20
C SER A 434 -33.91 -9.98 14.54
N ASN A 435 -34.43 -9.00 15.28
CA ASN A 435 -35.85 -8.97 15.61
C ASN A 435 -36.73 -8.70 14.38
N GLN A 436 -36.33 -7.81 13.50
CA GLN A 436 -37.05 -7.51 12.26
C GLN A 436 -37.05 -8.73 11.32
N VAL A 437 -35.93 -9.42 11.15
CA VAL A 437 -35.84 -10.66 10.37
C VAL A 437 -36.80 -11.72 10.95
N VAL A 438 -36.79 -11.93 12.28
CA VAL A 438 -37.71 -12.90 12.93
C VAL A 438 -39.16 -12.48 12.75
N GLN A 439 -39.48 -11.20 12.82
CA GLN A 439 -40.83 -10.68 12.61
C GLN A 439 -41.32 -10.93 11.17
N ALA A 440 -40.45 -10.67 10.18
CA ALA A 440 -40.74 -10.98 8.79
C ALA A 440 -40.92 -12.49 8.55
N MET A 441 -40.08 -13.33 9.18
CA MET A 441 -40.23 -14.79 9.13
C MET A 441 -41.58 -15.26 9.74
N ALA A 442 -42.07 -14.57 10.75
CA ALA A 442 -43.35 -14.93 11.38
C ALA A 442 -44.55 -14.81 10.44
N GLN A 443 -44.48 -13.99 9.40
CA GLN A 443 -45.47 -13.87 8.35
C GLN A 443 -45.59 -15.15 7.49
N HIS A 444 -44.51 -15.96 7.43
CA HIS A 444 -44.42 -17.21 6.68
C HIS A 444 -44.45 -18.43 7.61
N ARG A 445 -45.36 -18.42 8.59
CA ARG A 445 -45.43 -19.41 9.66
C ARG A 445 -45.55 -20.87 9.16
N ASP A 446 -46.31 -21.11 8.11
CA ASP A 446 -46.55 -22.45 7.54
C ASP A 446 -45.24 -23.01 6.92
N GLU A 447 -44.47 -22.16 6.26
CA GLU A 447 -43.17 -22.53 5.71
C GLU A 447 -42.17 -22.82 6.83
N LEU A 448 -42.11 -21.99 7.86
CA LEU A 448 -41.27 -22.25 9.04
C LEU A 448 -41.65 -23.59 9.71
N ALA A 449 -42.93 -23.89 9.86
CA ALA A 449 -43.41 -25.16 10.43
C ALA A 449 -42.98 -26.37 9.57
N LYS A 450 -43.00 -26.22 8.25
CA LYS A 450 -42.52 -27.24 7.32
C LYS A 450 -40.98 -27.44 7.49
N ARG A 451 -40.22 -26.37 7.50
CA ARG A 451 -38.77 -26.45 7.67
C ARG A 451 -38.35 -27.00 9.02
N GLN A 452 -39.05 -26.64 10.09
CA GLN A 452 -38.80 -27.20 11.41
C GLN A 452 -38.99 -28.72 11.43
N ARG A 453 -40.08 -29.22 10.78
CA ARG A 453 -40.35 -30.66 10.66
C ARG A 453 -39.26 -31.38 9.88
N GLU A 454 -38.82 -30.83 8.76
CA GLU A 454 -37.72 -31.35 7.95
C GLU A 454 -36.41 -31.43 8.79
N MET A 455 -36.08 -30.39 9.54
CA MET A 455 -34.90 -30.35 10.40
C MET A 455 -34.96 -31.35 11.58
N ARG A 456 -36.14 -31.53 12.18
CA ARG A 456 -36.35 -32.56 13.20
C ARG A 456 -36.15 -33.97 12.62
N ALA A 457 -36.65 -34.23 11.42
CA ALA A 457 -36.48 -35.52 10.73
C ALA A 457 -35.01 -35.83 10.41
N LEU A 458 -34.17 -34.80 10.23
CA LEU A 458 -32.74 -34.91 9.99
C LEU A 458 -31.91 -34.90 11.28
N ASN A 459 -32.51 -34.85 12.46
CA ASN A 459 -31.85 -34.72 13.77
C ASN A 459 -30.95 -33.47 13.86
N LEU A 460 -31.29 -32.38 13.18
CA LEU A 460 -30.52 -31.14 13.14
C LEU A 460 -31.10 -30.05 14.07
N VAL A 461 -32.12 -30.37 14.87
CA VAL A 461 -32.72 -29.48 15.88
C VAL A 461 -32.17 -29.87 17.24
N ASP A 462 -31.47 -28.92 17.90
CA ASP A 462 -31.00 -29.12 19.26
C ASP A 462 -32.12 -28.96 20.28
N SER A 463 -32.02 -29.69 21.39
CA SER A 463 -33.03 -29.65 22.49
C SER A 463 -33.19 -28.24 23.08
N SER A 464 -32.16 -27.41 23.05
CA SER A 464 -32.18 -26.03 23.56
C SER A 464 -32.99 -25.05 22.67
N GLU A 465 -33.09 -25.32 21.38
CA GLU A 465 -33.84 -24.52 20.42
C GLU A 465 -35.19 -25.08 20.05
N ASP A 466 -35.43 -26.34 20.37
CA ASP A 466 -36.70 -27.02 20.01
C ASP A 466 -37.90 -26.36 20.74
N ASP A 467 -38.91 -25.98 19.97
CA ASP A 467 -40.11 -25.31 20.45
C ASP A 467 -41.32 -25.73 19.60
N ALA A 468 -42.48 -25.82 20.24
CA ALA A 468 -43.72 -26.14 19.53
C ALA A 468 -44.15 -25.02 18.56
N ASN A 469 -43.77 -23.77 18.87
CA ASN A 469 -44.08 -22.61 18.03
C ASN A 469 -42.96 -22.41 16.99
N PRO A 470 -43.22 -22.52 15.69
CA PRO A 470 -42.22 -22.36 14.65
C PRO A 470 -41.49 -21.01 14.66
N VAL A 471 -42.16 -19.94 15.10
CA VAL A 471 -41.57 -18.59 15.17
C VAL A 471 -40.58 -18.49 16.35
N ILE A 472 -40.93 -19.11 17.51
CA ILE A 472 -40.02 -19.13 18.65
C ILE A 472 -38.81 -20.01 18.33
N TRP A 473 -39.02 -21.15 17.68
CA TRP A 473 -37.96 -22.01 17.18
C TRP A 473 -37.02 -21.24 16.24
N ALA A 474 -37.56 -20.56 15.22
CA ALA A 474 -36.75 -19.77 14.28
C ALA A 474 -35.92 -18.67 14.99
N ARG A 475 -36.51 -17.99 15.99
CA ARG A 475 -35.81 -17.01 16.83
C ARG A 475 -34.64 -17.61 17.60
N LYS A 476 -34.90 -18.74 18.29
CA LYS A 476 -33.87 -19.46 19.06
C LYS A 476 -32.75 -19.94 18.12
N ARG A 477 -33.13 -20.48 16.97
CA ARG A 477 -32.22 -20.97 15.93
C ARG A 477 -31.31 -19.85 15.41
N LEU A 478 -31.91 -18.71 15.02
CA LEU A 478 -31.19 -17.55 14.53
C LEU A 478 -30.19 -17.01 15.59
N LYS A 479 -30.62 -16.89 16.85
CA LYS A 479 -29.75 -16.49 17.94
C LYS A 479 -28.55 -17.42 18.11
N ARG A 480 -28.76 -18.72 18.04
CA ARG A 480 -27.70 -19.72 18.16
C ARG A 480 -26.73 -19.69 16.99
N MET A 481 -27.26 -19.62 15.77
CA MET A 481 -26.44 -19.63 14.55
C MET A 481 -25.52 -18.43 14.44
N PHE A 482 -25.99 -17.29 14.90
CA PHE A 482 -25.26 -16.03 14.79
C PHE A 482 -24.63 -15.59 16.13
N ASP A 483 -24.73 -16.45 17.16
CA ASP A 483 -24.15 -16.20 18.50
C ASP A 483 -24.58 -14.83 19.08
N LEU A 484 -25.92 -14.60 19.12
CA LEU A 484 -26.60 -13.37 19.51
C LEU A 484 -27.19 -13.43 20.93
#